data_47d1d2f3efd49e6ecb410265fa94cc92
#
_entry.id   47d1d2f3efd49e6ecb410265fa94cc92
#
_cell.length_a   1.000
_cell.length_b   1.000
_cell.length_c   1.000
_cell.angle_alpha   90.00
_cell.angle_beta   90.00
_cell.angle_gamma   90.00
#
_symmetry.space_group_name_H-M   'P 1'
#
loop_
_entity.id
_entity.type
_entity.pdbx_description
1 polymer ?
#
loop_
_entity_poly.entity_id
_entity_poly.type
_entity_poly.pdbx_seq_one_letter_code
_entity_poly.pdbx_strand_id
1 'polypeptide(L)'
;HRHSSAASDVYKRQIEELAKSASPVRKFYEAIKLAQKTGYGLIAEIKKASPSKGLIRDNFNPEELAKAYEKGGATCLSVLTDRPSFMGDKAYLTSARNSSNLPALRKDFIYDTYQVIEARALNADCILIIMASVSDQQAKELEHAAISWNMDVLIEVHDEIELERAMNLNSPMIGINNRNLKTFETSTDTTKRLSQLLHSERLINSES
;
A
#
# COMPACT_ATOMS: atom_id res chain seq x y z
N HIS A 1 23.32 -20.64 -15.45
CA HIS A 1 21.88 -20.62 -15.15
C HIS A 1 21.52 -21.39 -13.85
N ARG A 2 22.22 -22.47 -13.50
CA ARG A 2 21.90 -23.25 -12.27
C ARG A 2 22.33 -22.53 -10.98
N HIS A 3 23.38 -21.71 -10.98
CA HIS A 3 23.84 -20.98 -9.78
C HIS A 3 22.93 -19.80 -9.42
N SER A 4 22.32 -19.14 -10.40
CA SER A 4 21.41 -18.02 -10.13
C SER A 4 20.06 -18.49 -9.54
N SER A 5 19.57 -19.68 -9.92
CA SER A 5 18.33 -20.23 -9.38
C SER A 5 18.47 -20.67 -7.92
N ALA A 6 19.58 -21.33 -7.57
CA ALA A 6 19.81 -21.79 -6.20
C ALA A 6 19.96 -20.63 -5.20
N ALA A 7 20.69 -19.56 -5.57
CA ALA A 7 20.79 -18.36 -4.74
C ALA A 7 19.45 -17.65 -4.57
N SER A 8 18.63 -17.59 -5.64
CA SER A 8 17.29 -17.05 -5.59
C SER A 8 16.38 -17.86 -4.67
N ASP A 9 16.49 -19.19 -4.69
CA ASP A 9 15.66 -20.07 -3.85
C ASP A 9 16.04 -19.98 -2.37
N VAL A 10 17.32 -19.86 -2.07
CA VAL A 10 17.80 -19.64 -0.70
C VAL A 10 17.28 -18.31 -0.16
N TYR A 11 17.35 -17.24 -0.96
CA TYR A 11 16.89 -15.92 -0.58
C TYR A 11 15.36 -15.88 -0.36
N LYS A 12 14.60 -16.55 -1.22
CA LYS A 12 13.14 -16.70 -1.06
C LYS A 12 12.79 -17.40 0.26
N ARG A 13 13.50 -18.48 0.61
CA ARG A 13 13.28 -19.18 1.88
C ARG A 13 13.59 -18.29 3.09
N GLN A 14 14.66 -17.50 3.02
CA GLN A 14 15.01 -16.57 4.10
C GLN A 14 13.95 -15.53 4.31
N ILE A 15 13.38 -14.96 3.24
CA ILE A 15 12.28 -13.98 3.33
C ILE A 15 11.02 -14.62 3.87
N GLU A 16 10.67 -15.84 3.48
CA GLU A 16 9.52 -16.57 4.04
C GLU A 16 9.67 -16.80 5.54
N GLU A 17 10.85 -17.17 6.02
CA GLU A 17 11.11 -17.35 7.45
C GLU A 17 10.99 -16.02 8.21
N LEU A 18 11.50 -14.92 7.65
CA LEU A 18 11.33 -13.59 8.23
C LEU A 18 9.86 -13.17 8.26
N ALA A 19 9.10 -13.46 7.22
CA ALA A 19 7.67 -13.17 7.17
C ALA A 19 6.89 -13.97 8.22
N LYS A 20 7.24 -15.24 8.44
CA LYS A 20 6.62 -16.08 9.48
C LYS A 20 6.91 -15.56 10.89
N SER A 21 8.08 -15.01 11.13
CA SER A 21 8.50 -14.46 12.42
C SER A 21 8.13 -12.99 12.62
N ALA A 22 7.53 -12.36 11.62
CA ALA A 22 7.07 -10.97 11.72
C ALA A 22 5.99 -10.81 12.80
N SER A 23 5.84 -9.59 13.31
CA SER A 23 4.79 -9.26 14.27
C SER A 23 3.41 -9.59 13.69
N PRO A 24 2.42 -9.95 14.54
CA PRO A 24 1.07 -10.23 14.05
C PRO A 24 0.50 -9.09 13.20
N VAL A 25 -0.21 -9.44 12.14
CA VAL A 25 -0.85 -8.47 11.25
C VAL A 25 -1.84 -7.61 12.03
N ARG A 26 -1.77 -6.31 11.83
CA ARG A 26 -2.77 -5.34 12.30
C ARG A 26 -3.82 -5.19 11.20
N LYS A 27 -5.10 -5.19 11.59
CA LYS A 27 -6.23 -5.16 10.64
C LYS A 27 -6.43 -3.77 10.03
N PHE A 28 -5.85 -3.55 8.86
CA PHE A 28 -5.87 -2.26 8.16
C PHE A 28 -7.29 -1.87 7.72
N TYR A 29 -7.97 -2.75 7.03
CA TYR A 29 -9.35 -2.53 6.57
C TYR A 29 -10.31 -2.27 7.73
N GLU A 30 -10.24 -3.09 8.77
CA GLU A 30 -11.13 -2.94 9.93
C GLU A 30 -10.88 -1.64 10.68
N ALA A 31 -9.62 -1.16 10.75
CA ALA A 31 -9.29 0.13 11.34
C ALA A 31 -9.97 1.28 10.58
N ILE A 32 -9.91 1.26 9.25
CA ILE A 32 -10.59 2.26 8.40
C ILE A 32 -12.11 2.18 8.59
N LYS A 33 -12.66 0.99 8.57
CA LYS A 33 -14.10 0.76 8.74
C LYS A 33 -14.60 1.23 10.11
N LEU A 34 -13.82 1.03 11.15
CA LEU A 34 -14.15 1.51 12.49
C LEU A 34 -14.13 3.03 12.56
N ALA A 35 -13.13 3.67 11.97
CA ALA A 35 -13.02 5.13 11.93
C ALA A 35 -14.19 5.78 11.21
N GLN A 36 -14.75 5.14 10.19
CA GLN A 36 -15.91 5.64 9.45
C GLN A 36 -17.19 5.74 10.28
N LYS A 37 -17.28 5.06 11.40
CA LYS A 37 -18.45 5.17 12.31
C LYS A 37 -18.58 6.55 12.94
N THR A 38 -17.47 7.28 13.08
CA THR A 38 -17.44 8.60 13.73
C THR A 38 -16.93 9.71 12.81
N GLY A 39 -16.62 9.38 11.55
CA GLY A 39 -16.10 10.35 10.58
C GLY A 39 -15.38 9.68 9.42
N TYR A 40 -14.17 10.15 9.13
CA TYR A 40 -13.32 9.61 8.08
C TYR A 40 -12.11 8.88 8.67
N GLY A 41 -11.71 7.77 8.06
CA GLY A 41 -10.42 7.16 8.32
C GLY A 41 -9.34 7.91 7.54
N LEU A 42 -8.24 8.26 8.23
CA LEU A 42 -7.09 8.92 7.61
C LEU A 42 -5.94 7.93 7.46
N ILE A 43 -5.48 7.75 6.23
CA ILE A 43 -4.23 7.06 5.92
C ILE A 43 -3.15 8.13 5.76
N ALA A 44 -2.23 8.21 6.70
CA ALA A 44 -1.18 9.22 6.70
C ALA A 44 0.07 8.69 6.00
N GLU A 45 0.57 9.44 5.02
CA GLU A 45 1.71 9.01 4.20
C GLU A 45 3.04 9.50 4.75
N ILE A 46 4.00 8.57 4.84
CA ILE A 46 5.40 8.84 5.18
C ILE A 46 6.22 8.81 3.89
N LYS A 47 6.63 9.99 3.44
CA LYS A 47 7.27 10.20 2.15
C LYS A 47 8.38 11.23 2.25
N LYS A 48 9.59 10.88 1.77
CA LYS A 48 10.75 11.78 1.75
C LYS A 48 10.79 12.67 0.51
N ALA A 49 10.45 12.12 -0.63
CA ALA A 49 10.50 12.79 -1.93
C ALA A 49 9.41 12.30 -2.88
N SER A 50 9.16 13.01 -3.95
CA SER A 50 8.30 12.55 -5.03
C SER A 50 8.79 13.04 -6.39
N PRO A 51 8.44 12.38 -7.52
CA PRO A 51 8.81 12.80 -8.85
C PRO A 51 8.31 14.20 -9.21
N SER A 52 7.14 14.59 -8.71
CA SER A 52 6.52 15.88 -9.02
C SER A 52 7.04 17.05 -8.18
N LYS A 53 7.52 16.78 -6.95
CA LYS A 53 7.93 17.82 -5.98
C LYS A 53 9.40 17.74 -5.55
N GLY A 54 10.14 16.69 -5.98
CA GLY A 54 11.50 16.45 -5.54
C GLY A 54 11.56 16.14 -4.04
N LEU A 55 12.63 16.59 -3.38
CA LEU A 55 12.81 16.41 -1.94
C LEU A 55 11.73 17.20 -1.16
N ILE A 56 10.98 16.52 -0.31
CA ILE A 56 9.91 17.12 0.49
C ILE A 56 10.39 17.44 1.91
N ARG A 57 11.25 16.57 2.47
CA ARG A 57 11.78 16.72 3.83
C ARG A 57 13.28 16.46 3.87
N ASP A 58 14.06 17.44 4.29
CA ASP A 58 15.50 17.28 4.52
C ASP A 58 15.78 16.46 5.77
N ASN A 59 15.10 16.79 6.87
CA ASN A 59 15.18 16.06 8.13
C ASN A 59 14.07 15.02 8.20
N PHE A 60 14.30 13.89 7.54
CA PHE A 60 13.31 12.82 7.42
C PHE A 60 13.54 11.75 8.49
N ASN A 61 12.55 11.59 9.38
CA ASN A 61 12.57 10.58 10.44
C ASN A 61 11.23 9.83 10.46
N PRO A 62 11.17 8.59 9.91
CA PRO A 62 9.94 7.80 9.86
C PRO A 62 9.33 7.51 11.23
N GLU A 63 10.14 7.29 12.25
CA GLU A 63 9.68 6.99 13.60
C GLU A 63 8.95 8.18 14.23
N GLU A 64 9.53 9.37 14.13
CA GLU A 64 8.91 10.59 14.63
C GLU A 64 7.64 10.93 13.88
N LEU A 65 7.63 10.75 12.55
CA LEU A 65 6.45 10.97 11.73
C LEU A 65 5.32 10.01 12.10
N ALA A 66 5.63 8.73 12.29
CA ALA A 66 4.64 7.74 12.69
C ALA A 66 3.99 8.07 14.03
N LYS A 67 4.79 8.47 15.02
CA LYS A 67 4.31 8.90 16.34
C LYS A 67 3.46 10.17 16.23
N ALA A 68 3.89 11.12 15.44
CA ALA A 68 3.15 12.38 15.25
C ALA A 68 1.79 12.13 14.56
N TYR A 69 1.76 11.29 13.55
CA TYR A 69 0.51 10.90 12.88
C TYR A 69 -0.45 10.16 13.81
N GLU A 70 0.06 9.23 14.60
CA GLU A 70 -0.77 8.53 15.59
C GLU A 70 -1.35 9.51 16.61
N LYS A 71 -0.54 10.40 17.17
CA LYS A 71 -0.99 11.43 18.10
C LYS A 71 -2.01 12.38 17.46
N GLY A 72 -1.86 12.68 16.17
CA GLY A 72 -2.77 13.52 15.42
C GLY A 72 -4.08 12.85 15.02
N GLY A 73 -4.25 11.56 15.33
CA GLY A 73 -5.50 10.83 15.06
C GLY A 73 -5.54 10.09 13.73
N ALA A 74 -4.41 9.86 13.06
CA ALA A 74 -4.37 9.02 11.88
C ALA A 74 -4.86 7.60 12.20
N THR A 75 -5.51 6.97 11.24
CA THR A 75 -6.05 5.62 11.37
C THR A 75 -5.03 4.57 10.96
N CYS A 76 -4.32 4.83 9.88
CA CYS A 76 -3.31 3.96 9.29
C CYS A 76 -2.13 4.76 8.75
N LEU A 77 -1.03 4.07 8.48
CA LEU A 77 0.14 4.63 7.81
C LEU A 77 0.26 4.08 6.38
N SER A 78 0.81 4.89 5.49
CA SER A 78 1.29 4.48 4.17
C SER A 78 2.75 4.87 4.04
N VAL A 79 3.65 3.90 3.87
CA VAL A 79 5.09 4.16 3.90
C VAL A 79 5.72 3.83 2.55
N LEU A 80 6.34 4.83 1.92
CA LEU A 80 7.04 4.69 0.65
C LEU A 80 8.33 3.89 0.84
N THR A 81 8.43 2.77 0.14
CA THR A 81 9.65 1.92 0.10
C THR A 81 10.35 1.98 -1.25
N ASP A 82 9.76 2.59 -2.26
CA ASP A 82 10.33 2.76 -3.59
C ASP A 82 11.48 3.78 -3.58
N ARG A 83 12.71 3.34 -3.88
CA ARG A 83 13.90 4.20 -3.92
C ARG A 83 13.99 5.10 -5.13
N PRO A 84 13.81 4.58 -6.37
CA PRO A 84 14.09 5.37 -7.57
C PRO A 84 13.24 6.63 -7.69
N SER A 85 11.96 6.55 -7.36
CA SER A 85 11.00 7.65 -7.59
C SER A 85 10.71 8.49 -6.35
N PHE A 86 10.80 7.90 -5.15
CA PHE A 86 10.35 8.53 -3.91
C PHE A 86 11.42 8.61 -2.82
N MET A 87 12.65 8.24 -3.10
CA MET A 87 13.73 8.14 -2.12
C MET A 87 13.31 7.33 -0.88
N GLY A 88 12.48 6.31 -1.10
CA GLY A 88 12.01 5.41 -0.07
C GLY A 88 13.07 4.40 0.36
N ASP A 89 12.79 3.66 1.40
CA ASP A 89 13.60 2.56 1.87
C ASP A 89 12.73 1.54 2.61
N LYS A 90 13.04 0.26 2.44
CA LYS A 90 12.34 -0.83 3.14
C LYS A 90 12.42 -0.67 4.66
N ALA A 91 13.56 -0.19 5.18
CA ALA A 91 13.74 0.08 6.59
C ALA A 91 12.78 1.13 7.15
N TYR A 92 12.32 2.06 6.34
CA TYR A 92 11.36 3.08 6.76
C TYR A 92 10.01 2.47 7.17
N LEU A 93 9.56 1.44 6.45
CA LEU A 93 8.33 0.73 6.76
C LEU A 93 8.42 0.05 8.14
N THR A 94 9.47 -0.71 8.37
CA THR A 94 9.69 -1.41 9.64
C THR A 94 9.80 -0.42 10.81
N SER A 95 10.57 0.64 10.64
CA SER A 95 10.78 1.67 11.66
C SER A 95 9.48 2.40 12.00
N ALA A 96 8.73 2.84 11.00
CA ALA A 96 7.47 3.55 11.20
C ALA A 96 6.42 2.65 11.88
N ARG A 97 6.27 1.43 11.38
CA ARG A 97 5.29 0.47 11.90
C ARG A 97 5.59 0.08 13.34
N ASN A 98 6.86 -0.10 13.70
CA ASN A 98 7.28 -0.46 15.06
C ASN A 98 7.22 0.71 16.04
N SER A 99 7.16 1.95 15.56
CA SER A 99 7.11 3.16 16.40
C SER A 99 5.70 3.65 16.71
N SER A 100 4.68 2.99 16.17
CA SER A 100 3.28 3.30 16.41
C SER A 100 2.46 2.02 16.57
N ASN A 101 1.18 2.17 16.93
CA ASN A 101 0.22 1.08 16.97
C ASN A 101 -0.64 0.99 15.70
N LEU A 102 -0.41 1.87 14.74
CA LEU A 102 -1.21 1.95 13.51
C LEU A 102 -0.88 0.81 12.54
N PRO A 103 -1.89 0.28 11.83
CA PRO A 103 -1.64 -0.59 10.67
C PRO A 103 -0.88 0.16 9.59
N ALA A 104 0.02 -0.51 8.89
CA ALA A 104 0.88 0.09 7.87
C ALA A 104 0.74 -0.59 6.51
N LEU A 105 0.56 0.22 5.48
CA LEU A 105 0.59 -0.14 4.07
C LEU A 105 2.00 0.02 3.52
N ARG A 106 2.51 -1.00 2.84
CA ARG A 106 3.69 -0.85 1.98
C ARG A 106 3.29 -0.13 0.70
N LYS A 107 3.71 1.11 0.54
CA LYS A 107 3.51 1.85 -0.70
C LYS A 107 4.73 1.68 -1.61
N ASP A 108 4.54 0.88 -2.64
CA ASP A 108 5.57 0.55 -3.63
C ASP A 108 4.89 0.01 -4.89
N PHE A 109 5.65 -0.09 -5.96
CA PHE A 109 5.22 -0.79 -7.17
C PHE A 109 5.47 -2.28 -6.98
N ILE A 110 4.39 -3.03 -6.83
CA ILE A 110 4.44 -4.48 -6.57
C ILE A 110 4.03 -5.24 -7.83
N TYR A 111 4.95 -6.04 -8.37
CA TYR A 111 4.80 -6.80 -9.61
C TYR A 111 4.89 -8.31 -9.41
N ASP A 112 5.55 -8.75 -8.35
CA ASP A 112 5.87 -10.14 -8.08
C ASP A 112 5.40 -10.54 -6.68
N THR A 113 4.91 -11.78 -6.55
CA THR A 113 4.47 -12.35 -5.26
C THR A 113 5.59 -12.37 -4.23
N TYR A 114 6.86 -12.42 -4.65
CA TYR A 114 8.02 -12.27 -3.79
C TYR A 114 7.97 -10.96 -2.99
N GLN A 115 7.59 -9.84 -3.65
CA GLN A 115 7.49 -8.54 -2.99
C GLN A 115 6.37 -8.51 -1.93
N VAL A 116 5.33 -9.33 -2.10
CA VAL A 116 4.25 -9.48 -1.13
C VAL A 116 4.77 -10.17 0.14
N ILE A 117 5.53 -11.24 -0.01
CA ILE A 117 6.16 -11.95 1.11
C ILE A 117 7.17 -11.03 1.82
N GLU A 118 7.96 -10.30 1.06
CA GLU A 118 8.89 -9.30 1.57
C GLU A 118 8.16 -8.21 2.36
N ALA A 119 7.02 -7.74 1.88
CA ALA A 119 6.19 -6.78 2.61
C ALA A 119 5.83 -7.30 3.99
N ARG A 120 5.40 -8.56 4.08
CA ARG A 120 5.10 -9.18 5.38
C ARG A 120 6.34 -9.30 6.27
N ALA A 121 7.49 -9.66 5.70
CA ALA A 121 8.75 -9.73 6.42
C ALA A 121 9.18 -8.36 7.00
N LEU A 122 8.80 -7.27 6.33
CA LEU A 122 9.02 -5.89 6.79
C LEU A 122 7.97 -5.39 7.79
N ASN A 123 7.04 -6.23 8.22
CA ASN A 123 5.91 -5.91 9.09
C ASN A 123 4.76 -5.14 8.42
N ALA A 124 4.63 -5.16 7.12
CA ALA A 124 3.46 -4.57 6.47
C ALA A 124 2.18 -5.30 6.87
N ASP A 125 1.11 -4.55 7.01
CA ASP A 125 -0.23 -5.04 7.32
C ASP A 125 -1.14 -5.03 6.09
N CYS A 126 -0.76 -4.28 5.07
CA CYS A 126 -1.48 -4.08 3.82
C CYS A 126 -0.50 -3.87 2.67
N ILE A 127 -0.87 -4.32 1.47
CA ILE A 127 -0.14 -4.02 0.25
C ILE A 127 -0.97 -3.16 -0.70
N LEU A 128 -0.30 -2.53 -1.65
CA LEU A 128 -0.92 -1.76 -2.73
C LEU A 128 -0.85 -2.55 -4.03
N ILE A 129 -1.98 -2.66 -4.72
CA ILE A 129 -2.03 -3.13 -6.11
C ILE A 129 -2.45 -1.98 -6.99
N ILE A 130 -1.56 -1.52 -7.87
CA ILE A 130 -1.82 -0.43 -8.81
C ILE A 130 -2.28 -1.04 -10.12
N MET A 131 -3.57 -0.92 -10.44
CA MET A 131 -4.15 -1.58 -11.63
C MET A 131 -3.51 -1.09 -12.92
N ALA A 132 -3.08 0.15 -12.99
CA ALA A 132 -2.35 0.70 -14.15
C ALA A 132 -1.03 -0.02 -14.43
N SER A 133 -0.43 -0.67 -13.44
CA SER A 133 0.93 -1.25 -13.51
C SER A 133 0.95 -2.76 -13.70
N VAL A 134 -0.18 -3.44 -13.60
CA VAL A 134 -0.25 -4.90 -13.61
C VAL A 134 -1.34 -5.41 -14.54
N SER A 135 -1.15 -6.63 -15.02
CA SER A 135 -2.21 -7.37 -15.73
C SER A 135 -3.26 -7.88 -14.74
N ASP A 136 -4.42 -8.30 -15.26
CA ASP A 136 -5.46 -8.91 -14.43
C ASP A 136 -4.98 -10.18 -13.74
N GLN A 137 -4.18 -10.99 -14.42
CA GLN A 137 -3.59 -12.20 -13.86
C GLN A 137 -2.61 -11.88 -12.73
N GLN A 138 -1.71 -10.92 -12.94
CA GLN A 138 -0.79 -10.46 -11.89
C GLN A 138 -1.56 -9.93 -10.68
N ALA A 139 -2.58 -9.13 -10.88
CA ALA A 139 -3.40 -8.57 -9.79
C ALA A 139 -4.01 -9.68 -8.93
N LYS A 140 -4.56 -10.72 -9.56
CA LYS A 140 -5.12 -11.87 -8.84
C LYS A 140 -4.07 -12.65 -8.06
N GLU A 141 -2.91 -12.86 -8.63
CA GLU A 141 -1.80 -13.56 -7.97
C GLU A 141 -1.27 -12.77 -6.77
N LEU A 142 -1.12 -11.46 -6.91
CA LEU A 142 -0.69 -10.58 -5.82
C LEU A 142 -1.71 -10.54 -4.68
N GLU A 143 -2.99 -10.41 -5.01
CA GLU A 143 -4.05 -10.43 -4.01
C GLU A 143 -4.09 -11.77 -3.26
N HIS A 144 -4.02 -12.88 -3.98
CA HIS A 144 -4.00 -14.20 -3.38
C HIS A 144 -2.81 -14.38 -2.44
N ALA A 145 -1.63 -13.95 -2.84
CA ALA A 145 -0.43 -13.99 -1.99
C ALA A 145 -0.62 -13.16 -0.71
N ALA A 146 -1.17 -11.96 -0.81
CA ALA A 146 -1.41 -11.09 0.33
C ALA A 146 -2.40 -11.74 1.32
N ILE A 147 -3.49 -12.29 0.83
CA ILE A 147 -4.50 -12.97 1.64
C ILE A 147 -3.90 -14.19 2.35
N SER A 148 -3.04 -14.95 1.68
CA SER A 148 -2.36 -16.11 2.28
C SER A 148 -1.46 -15.73 3.47
N TRP A 149 -1.01 -14.49 3.52
CA TRP A 149 -0.23 -13.92 4.63
C TRP A 149 -1.08 -13.06 5.58
N ASN A 150 -2.40 -13.13 5.48
CA ASN A 150 -3.37 -12.37 6.29
C ASN A 150 -3.27 -10.85 6.15
N MET A 151 -2.63 -10.36 5.10
CA MET A 151 -2.59 -8.93 4.81
C MET A 151 -3.83 -8.47 4.06
N ASP A 152 -4.20 -7.22 4.30
CA ASP A 152 -5.21 -6.53 3.49
C ASP A 152 -4.60 -6.00 2.19
N VAL A 153 -5.45 -5.65 1.25
CA VAL A 153 -5.06 -5.14 -0.07
C VAL A 153 -5.82 -3.87 -0.37
N LEU A 154 -5.10 -2.80 -0.71
CA LEU A 154 -5.67 -1.59 -1.29
C LEU A 154 -5.46 -1.64 -2.81
N ILE A 155 -6.56 -1.56 -3.56
CA ILE A 155 -6.53 -1.59 -5.02
C ILE A 155 -6.64 -0.18 -5.55
N GLU A 156 -5.59 0.32 -6.19
CA GLU A 156 -5.56 1.67 -6.75
C GLU A 156 -6.03 1.70 -8.20
N VAL A 157 -6.93 2.62 -8.49
CA VAL A 157 -7.51 2.85 -9.81
C VAL A 157 -7.47 4.34 -10.18
N HIS A 158 -7.39 4.65 -11.48
CA HIS A 158 -7.34 6.03 -12.01
C HIS A 158 -8.51 6.37 -12.92
N ASP A 159 -9.20 5.37 -13.47
CA ASP A 159 -10.28 5.53 -14.44
C ASP A 159 -11.30 4.40 -14.38
N GLU A 160 -12.31 4.50 -15.21
CA GLU A 160 -13.42 3.54 -15.28
C GLU A 160 -12.97 2.14 -15.70
N ILE A 161 -12.01 2.05 -16.62
CA ILE A 161 -11.49 0.76 -17.13
C ILE A 161 -10.75 0.03 -16.00
N GLU A 162 -9.91 0.73 -15.27
CA GLU A 162 -9.19 0.16 -14.12
C GLU A 162 -10.14 -0.22 -12.99
N LEU A 163 -11.18 0.58 -12.75
CA LEU A 163 -12.21 0.25 -11.77
C LEU A 163 -12.94 -1.04 -12.13
N GLU A 164 -13.34 -1.21 -13.39
CA GLU A 164 -13.99 -2.43 -13.87
C GLU A 164 -13.09 -3.66 -13.69
N ARG A 165 -11.81 -3.54 -14.02
CA ARG A 165 -10.83 -4.59 -13.78
C ARG A 165 -10.68 -4.92 -12.29
N ALA A 166 -10.66 -3.90 -11.43
CA ALA A 166 -10.57 -4.05 -9.99
C ALA A 166 -11.78 -4.78 -9.38
N MET A 167 -12.96 -4.70 -10.00
CA MET A 167 -14.16 -5.40 -9.54
C MET A 167 -14.02 -6.94 -9.60
N ASN A 168 -13.09 -7.46 -10.37
CA ASN A 168 -12.79 -8.88 -10.42
C ASN A 168 -11.91 -9.38 -9.26
N LEU A 169 -11.41 -8.48 -8.43
CA LEU A 169 -10.67 -8.79 -7.22
C LEU A 169 -11.59 -8.83 -5.99
N ASN A 170 -11.15 -9.49 -4.94
CA ASN A 170 -11.96 -9.72 -3.73
C ASN A 170 -11.81 -8.64 -2.66
N SER A 171 -10.73 -7.86 -2.70
CA SER A 171 -10.50 -6.85 -1.67
C SER A 171 -11.65 -5.85 -1.55
N PRO A 172 -12.09 -5.55 -0.32
CA PRO A 172 -13.14 -4.57 -0.10
C PRO A 172 -12.67 -3.11 -0.19
N MET A 173 -11.36 -2.87 -0.40
CA MET A 173 -10.80 -1.52 -0.45
C MET A 173 -10.40 -1.12 -1.87
N ILE A 174 -11.01 -0.05 -2.36
CA ILE A 174 -10.67 0.59 -3.63
C ILE A 174 -10.09 1.98 -3.32
N GLY A 175 -8.89 2.24 -3.82
CA GLY A 175 -8.24 3.54 -3.76
C GLY A 175 -8.41 4.26 -5.10
N ILE A 176 -8.95 5.47 -5.08
CA ILE A 176 -9.06 6.31 -6.27
C ILE A 176 -7.93 7.33 -6.25
N ASN A 177 -7.03 7.24 -7.22
CA ASN A 177 -5.97 8.22 -7.38
C ASN A 177 -6.46 9.35 -8.31
N ASN A 178 -6.56 10.55 -7.75
CA ASN A 178 -7.05 11.73 -8.46
C ASN A 178 -5.99 12.39 -9.34
N ARG A 179 -4.74 11.96 -9.25
CA ARG A 179 -3.65 12.51 -10.06
C ARG A 179 -3.56 11.78 -11.39
N ASN A 180 -3.57 12.55 -12.48
CA ASN A 180 -3.28 12.00 -13.80
C ASN A 180 -1.79 11.66 -13.89
N LEU A 181 -1.46 10.39 -14.16
CA LEU A 181 -0.08 9.91 -14.19
C LEU A 181 0.73 10.47 -15.38
N LYS A 182 0.08 11.00 -16.41
CA LYS A 182 0.73 11.58 -17.60
C LYS A 182 0.95 13.08 -17.46
N THR A 183 -0.04 13.82 -16.96
CA THR A 183 -0.01 15.28 -16.87
C THR A 183 0.32 15.79 -15.47
N PHE A 184 0.29 14.95 -14.46
CA PHE A 184 0.40 15.27 -13.02
C PHE A 184 -0.69 16.22 -12.51
N GLU A 185 -1.72 16.49 -13.32
CA GLU A 185 -2.90 17.23 -12.87
C GLU A 185 -3.69 16.43 -11.85
N THR A 186 -4.17 17.10 -10.81
CA THR A 186 -4.97 16.50 -9.74
C THR A 186 -6.37 17.12 -9.77
N SER A 187 -7.40 16.26 -9.81
CA SER A 187 -8.80 16.68 -9.75
C SER A 187 -9.63 15.69 -8.93
N THR A 188 -10.38 16.20 -7.95
CA THR A 188 -11.33 15.39 -7.18
C THR A 188 -12.55 14.93 -7.99
N ASP A 189 -12.72 15.43 -9.21
CA ASP A 189 -13.79 14.99 -10.11
C ASP A 189 -13.68 13.51 -10.46
N THR A 190 -12.45 12.97 -10.52
CA THR A 190 -12.21 11.54 -10.71
C THR A 190 -12.86 10.73 -9.59
N THR A 191 -12.66 11.09 -8.32
CA THR A 191 -13.29 10.43 -7.19
C THR A 191 -14.81 10.51 -7.27
N LYS A 192 -15.37 11.67 -7.57
CA LYS A 192 -16.82 11.85 -7.69
C LYS A 192 -17.41 10.96 -8.78
N ARG A 193 -16.76 10.91 -9.94
CA ARG A 193 -17.20 10.12 -11.10
C ARG A 193 -17.12 8.62 -10.81
N LEU A 194 -15.98 8.13 -10.32
CA LEU A 194 -15.77 6.71 -10.07
C LEU A 194 -16.58 6.19 -8.89
N SER A 195 -16.75 6.98 -7.83
CA SER A 195 -17.51 6.57 -6.66
C SER A 195 -18.99 6.31 -6.99
N GLN A 196 -19.54 7.03 -7.97
CA GLN A 196 -20.92 6.82 -8.43
C GLN A 196 -21.11 5.49 -9.17
N LEU A 197 -20.04 4.91 -9.73
CA LEU A 197 -20.07 3.63 -10.43
C LEU A 197 -19.91 2.44 -9.47
N LEU A 198 -19.50 2.67 -8.23
CA LEU A 198 -19.37 1.66 -7.21
C LEU A 198 -20.72 1.40 -6.53
N HIS A 199 -21.42 0.36 -6.95
CA HIS A 199 -22.67 -0.11 -6.35
C HIS A 199 -22.48 -1.14 -5.24
N SER A 200 -21.26 -1.30 -4.74
CA SER A 200 -20.92 -2.27 -3.70
C SER A 200 -20.58 -1.60 -2.38
N GLU A 201 -20.66 -2.35 -1.28
CA GLU A 201 -20.23 -1.93 0.06
C GLU A 201 -18.70 -1.75 0.19
N ARG A 202 -17.97 -1.64 -0.91
CA ARG A 202 -16.53 -1.46 -0.90
C ARG A 202 -16.16 -0.07 -0.42
N LEU A 203 -15.17 -0.01 0.46
CA LEU A 203 -14.62 1.26 0.93
C LEU A 203 -13.87 1.97 -0.19
N ILE A 204 -14.14 3.25 -0.33
CA ILE A 204 -13.44 4.12 -1.27
C ILE A 204 -12.44 4.96 -0.49
N ASN A 205 -11.19 4.90 -0.91
CA ASN A 205 -10.15 5.82 -0.49
C ASN A 205 -9.87 6.79 -1.64
N SER A 206 -9.79 8.07 -1.33
CA SER A 206 -9.47 9.11 -2.30
C SER A 206 -8.07 9.65 -2.01
N GLU A 207 -7.23 9.66 -3.03
CA GLU A 207 -5.86 10.18 -2.97
C GLU A 207 -5.68 11.28 -4.02
N SER A 208 -4.95 12.30 -3.65
CA SER A 208 -4.60 13.42 -4.54
C SER A 208 -3.11 13.70 -4.56
#